data_a8eefc6f9736fa5d0e161c1ec7398af6
#
_entry.id   a8eefc6f9736fa5d0e161c1ec7398af6
#
_cell.length_a   1.000
_cell.length_b   1.000
_cell.length_c   1.000
_cell.angle_alpha   90.00
_cell.angle_beta   90.00
_cell.angle_gamma   90.00
#
_symmetry.space_group_name_H-M   'P 1'
#
loop_
_entity.id
_entity.type
_entity.pdbx_description
1 polymer ?
#
loop_
_entity_poly.entity_id
_entity_poly.type
_entity_poly.pdbx_seq_one_letter_code
_entity_poly.pdbx_strand_id
1 'polypeptide(L)'
;MINDGLEKLKTSYAENEIIEGEYDVSLSSKCYNGTFVGKVEDDVIAFKGIPFAKPPVGELRWKRPEKVEESKNVYQAYHNGKTPIQTEWKTERASYYRQGEDCLYLNIWVNRTCKDEARPVMVFFHGGSYGWGGTADPLYDGHNFVLSHPDIILVTVGYRTGMMGFVDLSYLEGGEDYPDAPNLGLLDQIEALRWLNQNISSFGGNKDNVTIFGESAGGGSVSILPIMDEAKGLFKRVICESGGLALTSSKEECKPFTDMLIEHSKAKSMKDLLSMSEEELMAVNEKINMYNVFPQRDGRLIPENPYHAYEEGKAKDIDILIGTNANELNYWVGELGGIIPYRFSMPIKFENDIAKLDEKNKANVKKFMKGLSGHSIWRISEFYNEIMFRLPSIRQSDDHKKNGGKTYMYYWTEPSGLKFRKACHAVELAYVFGNLDDTIYTGDRGDEQFAQTVQQMWTNFARCGNPSTDDIEWDEYTVENKETMVLCKDCHMENNIKNNQRELLSDLLDKFINPIYASLSYNVPFVWKSIIKIFLIILIIIAIILIIF
;
A
#
# COMPACT_ATOMS: atom_id res chain seq x y z
N MET A 1 2.94 -20.23 24.01
CA MET A 1 2.69 -19.04 23.17
C MET A 1 3.99 -18.30 22.78
N ILE A 2 4.91 -17.98 23.70
CA ILE A 2 6.19 -17.32 23.33
C ILE A 2 7.14 -18.26 22.56
N ASN A 3 7.14 -19.57 22.86
CA ASN A 3 7.99 -20.56 22.16
C ASN A 3 7.51 -20.89 20.74
N ASP A 4 6.20 -20.88 20.46
CA ASP A 4 5.68 -21.14 19.10
C ASP A 4 6.00 -19.97 18.14
N GLY A 5 6.02 -18.75 18.65
CA GLY A 5 6.45 -17.58 17.87
C GLY A 5 7.93 -17.62 17.49
N LEU A 6 8.80 -18.10 18.40
CA LEU A 6 10.25 -18.21 18.16
C LEU A 6 10.61 -19.36 17.18
N GLU A 7 9.84 -20.45 17.16
CA GLU A 7 10.01 -21.52 16.16
C GLU A 7 9.53 -21.10 14.77
N LYS A 8 8.41 -20.38 14.67
CA LYS A 8 7.97 -19.74 13.41
C LYS A 8 8.98 -18.71 12.89
N LEU A 9 9.61 -17.95 13.78
CA LEU A 9 10.70 -17.02 13.45
C LEU A 9 11.91 -17.72 12.83
N LYS A 10 12.34 -18.86 13.37
CA LYS A 10 13.46 -19.63 12.82
C LYS A 10 13.17 -20.17 11.41
N THR A 11 11.93 -20.53 11.11
CA THR A 11 11.54 -21.00 9.76
C THR A 11 11.46 -19.86 8.74
N SER A 12 11.29 -18.61 9.16
CA SER A 12 11.24 -17.45 8.26
C SER A 12 12.61 -17.07 7.66
N TYR A 13 13.72 -17.55 8.23
CA TYR A 13 15.07 -17.30 7.75
C TYR A 13 15.61 -18.39 6.81
N ALA A 14 14.89 -19.48 6.61
CA ALA A 14 15.31 -20.52 5.67
C ALA A 14 15.14 -20.03 4.22
N GLU A 15 16.04 -20.45 3.35
CA GLU A 15 16.00 -20.18 1.92
C GLU A 15 15.42 -21.36 1.16
N ASN A 16 14.84 -21.09 0.00
CA ASN A 16 14.43 -22.12 -0.92
C ASN A 16 15.66 -22.73 -1.62
N GLU A 17 15.72 -24.06 -1.63
CA GLU A 17 16.83 -24.81 -2.19
C GLU A 17 16.45 -25.52 -3.48
N ILE A 18 17.44 -25.91 -4.27
CA ILE A 18 17.24 -26.82 -5.40
C ILE A 18 16.97 -28.21 -4.85
N ILE A 19 15.91 -28.85 -5.36
CA ILE A 19 15.58 -30.24 -5.03
C ILE A 19 16.34 -31.14 -5.98
N GLU A 20 17.30 -31.90 -5.44
CA GLU A 20 18.01 -32.95 -6.15
C GLU A 20 17.30 -34.29 -5.87
N GLY A 21 16.67 -34.88 -6.90
CA GLY A 21 16.00 -36.17 -6.77
C GLY A 21 14.48 -36.14 -6.95
N GLU A 22 13.78 -37.07 -6.29
CA GLU A 22 12.33 -37.21 -6.40
C GLU A 22 11.58 -36.14 -5.62
N TYR A 23 10.46 -35.67 -6.16
CA TYR A 23 9.54 -34.72 -5.54
C TYR A 23 8.10 -35.07 -5.89
N ASP A 24 7.15 -34.58 -5.13
CA ASP A 24 5.73 -34.76 -5.42
C ASP A 24 5.28 -33.81 -6.54
N VAL A 25 5.09 -34.39 -7.73
CA VAL A 25 4.66 -33.65 -8.91
C VAL A 25 3.28 -33.00 -8.73
N SER A 26 2.42 -33.59 -7.87
CA SER A 26 1.08 -33.03 -7.60
C SER A 26 1.12 -31.73 -6.81
N LEU A 27 2.24 -31.43 -6.14
CA LEU A 27 2.50 -30.20 -5.41
C LEU A 27 3.39 -29.23 -6.18
N SER A 28 3.59 -29.44 -7.50
CA SER A 28 4.51 -28.64 -8.28
C SER A 28 3.83 -27.90 -9.44
N SER A 29 4.45 -26.78 -9.82
CA SER A 29 4.09 -26.00 -11.01
C SER A 29 5.32 -25.70 -11.87
N LYS A 30 5.20 -25.96 -13.16
CA LYS A 30 6.29 -25.76 -14.12
C LYS A 30 6.19 -24.39 -14.78
N CYS A 31 7.17 -23.55 -14.51
CA CYS A 31 7.36 -22.23 -15.09
C CYS A 31 8.56 -22.20 -16.03
N TYR A 32 8.74 -21.10 -16.79
CA TYR A 32 9.91 -20.99 -17.67
C TYR A 32 11.23 -20.90 -16.87
N ASN A 33 11.19 -20.34 -15.66
CA ASN A 33 12.37 -20.18 -14.81
C ASN A 33 12.53 -21.32 -13.77
N GLY A 34 11.86 -22.46 -13.98
CA GLY A 34 12.02 -23.65 -13.15
C GLY A 34 10.70 -24.35 -12.82
N THR A 35 10.80 -25.46 -12.12
CA THR A 35 9.68 -26.14 -11.50
C THR A 35 9.67 -25.81 -10.01
N PHE A 36 8.58 -25.28 -9.50
CA PHE A 36 8.44 -24.89 -8.09
C PHE A 36 7.55 -25.88 -7.35
N VAL A 37 8.03 -26.41 -6.23
CA VAL A 37 7.30 -27.34 -5.37
C VAL A 37 6.80 -26.60 -4.15
N GLY A 38 5.46 -26.53 -3.98
CA GLY A 38 4.81 -25.84 -2.87
C GLY A 38 4.65 -26.73 -1.64
N LYS A 39 4.25 -26.11 -0.54
CA LYS A 39 3.81 -26.80 0.68
C LYS A 39 2.30 -26.87 0.73
N VAL A 40 1.77 -28.03 1.11
CA VAL A 40 0.34 -28.22 1.33
C VAL A 40 0.03 -28.12 2.83
N GLU A 41 -1.01 -27.35 3.13
CA GLU A 41 -1.67 -27.30 4.43
C GLU A 41 -3.17 -27.31 4.17
N ASP A 42 -3.90 -28.22 4.80
CA ASP A 42 -5.29 -28.54 4.46
C ASP A 42 -5.45 -28.81 2.94
N ASP A 43 -6.34 -28.11 2.29
CA ASP A 43 -6.56 -28.20 0.83
C ASP A 43 -5.86 -27.09 0.03
N VAL A 44 -4.96 -26.31 0.65
CA VAL A 44 -4.23 -25.22 0.03
C VAL A 44 -2.77 -25.62 -0.21
N ILE A 45 -2.28 -25.38 -1.43
CA ILE A 45 -0.84 -25.41 -1.74
C ILE A 45 -0.33 -23.97 -1.77
N ALA A 46 0.63 -23.68 -0.91
CA ALA A 46 1.34 -22.41 -0.88
C ALA A 46 2.70 -22.55 -1.57
N PHE A 47 2.95 -21.70 -2.56
CA PHE A 47 4.25 -21.52 -3.22
C PHE A 47 4.83 -20.19 -2.76
N LYS A 48 5.87 -20.19 -1.95
CA LYS A 48 6.45 -18.98 -1.36
C LYS A 48 7.87 -18.71 -1.86
N GLY A 49 8.16 -17.45 -2.17
CA GLY A 49 9.50 -17.01 -2.59
C GLY A 49 9.87 -17.40 -4.03
N ILE A 50 8.93 -17.32 -4.96
CA ILE A 50 9.20 -17.51 -6.39
C ILE A 50 9.83 -16.23 -6.95
N PRO A 51 11.06 -16.28 -7.52
CA PRO A 51 11.67 -15.11 -8.14
C PRO A 51 10.97 -14.78 -9.48
N PHE A 52 10.53 -13.54 -9.64
CA PHE A 52 9.91 -13.09 -10.89
C PHE A 52 10.84 -12.22 -11.75
N ALA A 53 11.93 -11.73 -11.17
CA ALA A 53 12.96 -10.95 -11.84
C ALA A 53 14.34 -11.35 -11.35
N LYS A 54 15.40 -10.93 -12.09
CA LYS A 54 16.77 -11.06 -11.60
C LYS A 54 16.96 -10.25 -10.33
N PRO A 55 17.83 -10.71 -9.39
CA PRO A 55 18.19 -9.91 -8.22
C PRO A 55 18.70 -8.52 -8.62
N PRO A 56 18.12 -7.43 -8.09
CA PRO A 56 18.52 -6.06 -8.43
C PRO A 56 19.78 -5.63 -7.66
N VAL A 57 20.85 -6.39 -7.79
CA VAL A 57 22.12 -6.23 -7.06
C VAL A 57 23.25 -5.76 -7.98
N GLY A 58 24.29 -5.16 -7.42
CA GLY A 58 25.49 -4.77 -8.15
C GLY A 58 25.16 -3.81 -9.31
N GLU A 59 25.45 -4.20 -10.55
CA GLU A 59 25.20 -3.38 -11.73
C GLU A 59 23.69 -3.20 -12.04
N LEU A 60 22.80 -4.04 -11.49
CA LEU A 60 21.35 -3.92 -11.62
C LEU A 60 20.73 -3.07 -10.52
N ARG A 61 21.51 -2.64 -9.53
CA ARG A 61 21.05 -1.75 -8.46
C ARG A 61 20.54 -0.44 -9.08
N TRP A 62 19.34 0.01 -8.66
CA TRP A 62 18.62 1.17 -9.19
C TRP A 62 18.32 1.16 -10.70
N LYS A 63 18.39 -0.01 -11.34
CA LYS A 63 17.94 -0.20 -12.73
C LYS A 63 16.59 -0.90 -12.77
N ARG A 64 15.97 -0.87 -13.94
CA ARG A 64 14.74 -1.62 -14.22
C ARG A 64 14.89 -3.08 -13.85
N PRO A 65 13.83 -3.74 -13.39
CA PRO A 65 13.86 -5.19 -13.21
C PRO A 65 14.13 -5.87 -14.57
N GLU A 66 15.00 -6.86 -14.54
CA GLU A 66 15.25 -7.71 -15.70
C GLU A 66 14.56 -9.06 -15.51
N LYS A 67 14.03 -9.59 -16.61
CA LYS A 67 13.43 -10.92 -16.65
C LYS A 67 14.38 -11.96 -16.05
N VAL A 68 13.89 -12.81 -15.13
CA VAL A 68 14.66 -13.93 -14.60
C VAL A 68 15.00 -14.92 -15.71
N GLU A 69 16.15 -15.59 -15.59
CA GLU A 69 16.63 -16.51 -16.61
C GLU A 69 15.83 -17.82 -16.63
N GLU A 70 15.81 -18.47 -17.80
CA GLU A 70 15.20 -19.79 -17.94
C GLU A 70 15.98 -20.83 -17.11
N SER A 71 15.24 -21.74 -16.46
CA SER A 71 15.83 -22.82 -15.68
C SER A 71 15.04 -24.13 -15.88
N LYS A 72 15.76 -25.24 -15.77
CA LYS A 72 15.17 -26.59 -15.73
C LYS A 72 15.24 -27.20 -14.33
N ASN A 73 15.79 -26.48 -13.37
CA ASN A 73 15.92 -26.96 -12.00
C ASN A 73 14.55 -27.04 -11.33
N VAL A 74 14.48 -27.88 -10.33
CA VAL A 74 13.34 -27.99 -9.41
C VAL A 74 13.71 -27.25 -8.13
N TYR A 75 12.87 -26.35 -7.67
CA TYR A 75 13.11 -25.53 -6.50
C TYR A 75 12.03 -25.78 -5.43
N GLN A 76 12.44 -25.75 -4.20
CA GLN A 76 11.51 -25.51 -3.11
C GLN A 76 10.84 -24.16 -3.31
N ALA A 77 9.55 -24.06 -2.97
CA ALA A 77 8.82 -22.80 -2.84
C ALA A 77 8.15 -22.80 -1.45
N TYR A 78 8.95 -22.96 -0.41
CA TYR A 78 8.51 -23.22 0.95
C TYR A 78 8.63 -21.99 1.85
N HIS A 79 9.52 -21.06 1.51
CA HIS A 79 9.92 -19.93 2.34
C HIS A 79 9.76 -18.62 1.58
N ASN A 80 9.30 -17.59 2.28
CA ASN A 80 9.22 -16.25 1.71
C ASN A 80 10.61 -15.76 1.26
N GLY A 81 10.67 -15.04 0.15
CA GLY A 81 11.86 -14.29 -0.26
C GLY A 81 12.18 -13.16 0.73
N LYS A 82 13.36 -12.55 0.55
CA LYS A 82 13.71 -11.33 1.30
C LYS A 82 12.78 -10.18 0.93
N THR A 83 12.62 -9.26 1.86
CA THR A 83 12.01 -7.94 1.63
C THR A 83 13.10 -6.94 1.22
N PRO A 84 12.76 -5.85 0.53
CA PRO A 84 13.72 -4.79 0.25
C PRO A 84 14.28 -4.18 1.55
N ILE A 85 15.47 -3.59 1.44
CA ILE A 85 16.07 -2.81 2.53
C ILE A 85 15.09 -1.73 2.96
N GLN A 86 14.73 -1.73 4.24
CA GLN A 86 13.76 -0.83 4.83
C GLN A 86 14.10 -0.54 6.29
N THR A 87 13.53 0.53 6.84
CA THR A 87 13.71 0.84 8.26
C THR A 87 12.96 -0.17 9.11
N GLU A 88 13.64 -0.77 10.08
CA GLU A 88 12.98 -1.64 11.04
C GLU A 88 12.04 -0.83 11.94
N TRP A 89 10.75 -1.04 11.79
CA TRP A 89 9.81 -0.62 12.81
C TRP A 89 10.03 -1.48 14.05
N LYS A 90 10.16 -0.85 15.21
CA LYS A 90 10.22 -1.51 16.52
C LYS A 90 8.86 -2.11 16.88
N THR A 91 8.29 -2.88 15.97
CA THR A 91 7.05 -3.63 16.14
C THR A 91 7.37 -5.12 16.06
N GLU A 92 6.49 -5.95 16.58
CA GLU A 92 6.63 -7.41 16.46
C GLU A 92 6.75 -7.88 15.00
N ARG A 93 6.30 -7.08 14.03
CA ARG A 93 6.32 -7.40 12.60
C ARG A 93 7.70 -7.30 11.97
N ALA A 94 8.58 -6.45 12.47
CA ALA A 94 9.96 -6.35 11.95
C ALA A 94 10.68 -7.72 11.93
N SER A 95 10.33 -8.60 12.88
CA SER A 95 10.90 -9.94 12.98
C SER A 95 10.52 -10.89 11.83
N TYR A 96 9.49 -10.59 11.04
CA TYR A 96 9.10 -11.39 9.88
C TYR A 96 9.88 -11.03 8.62
N TYR A 97 10.55 -9.88 8.59
CA TYR A 97 11.19 -9.34 7.40
C TYR A 97 12.69 -9.61 7.39
N ARG A 98 13.11 -10.61 6.62
CA ARG A 98 14.51 -10.77 6.26
C ARG A 98 14.81 -9.82 5.10
N GLN A 99 15.60 -8.78 5.36
CA GLN A 99 15.87 -7.73 4.39
C GLN A 99 17.05 -8.05 3.47
N GLY A 100 17.07 -7.46 2.30
CA GLY A 100 18.18 -7.50 1.36
C GLY A 100 17.84 -6.86 0.03
N GLU A 101 18.85 -6.73 -0.83
CA GLU A 101 18.65 -6.19 -2.18
C GLU A 101 17.98 -7.21 -3.10
N ASP A 102 18.26 -8.51 -2.93
CA ASP A 102 17.60 -9.61 -3.63
C ASP A 102 16.21 -9.84 -3.04
N CYS A 103 15.22 -9.07 -3.51
CA CYS A 103 13.89 -8.97 -2.90
C CYS A 103 12.71 -9.11 -3.88
N LEU A 104 12.98 -9.46 -5.15
CA LEU A 104 11.95 -9.52 -6.19
C LEU A 104 11.30 -10.90 -6.27
N TYR A 105 10.47 -11.20 -5.27
CA TYR A 105 9.79 -12.48 -5.10
C TYR A 105 8.29 -12.29 -4.97
N LEU A 106 7.54 -13.34 -5.37
CA LEU A 106 6.11 -13.44 -5.18
C LEU A 106 5.72 -14.76 -4.49
N ASN A 107 4.53 -14.79 -3.91
CA ASN A 107 3.93 -16.00 -3.35
C ASN A 107 2.59 -16.27 -4.06
N ILE A 108 2.23 -17.56 -4.18
CA ILE A 108 0.99 -18.02 -4.82
C ILE A 108 0.32 -19.05 -3.92
N TRP A 109 -0.99 -18.92 -3.73
CA TRP A 109 -1.82 -19.91 -3.04
C TRP A 109 -2.89 -20.43 -3.98
N VAL A 110 -3.03 -21.76 -4.01
CA VAL A 110 -4.02 -22.45 -4.84
C VAL A 110 -4.71 -23.54 -4.05
N ASN A 111 -6.01 -23.71 -4.24
CA ASN A 111 -6.72 -24.86 -3.69
C ASN A 111 -6.53 -26.08 -4.61
N ARG A 112 -6.07 -27.21 -4.04
CA ARG A 112 -5.76 -28.45 -4.78
C ARG A 112 -6.99 -29.28 -5.13
N THR A 113 -8.11 -29.05 -4.45
CA THR A 113 -9.36 -29.82 -4.68
C THR A 113 -10.25 -29.18 -5.73
N CYS A 114 -10.06 -27.87 -6.00
CA CYS A 114 -10.77 -27.19 -7.06
C CYS A 114 -10.37 -27.75 -8.42
N LYS A 115 -11.36 -28.18 -9.20
CA LYS A 115 -11.17 -28.74 -10.55
C LYS A 115 -11.38 -27.73 -11.67
N ASP A 116 -11.75 -26.49 -11.32
CA ASP A 116 -11.96 -25.45 -12.30
C ASP A 116 -10.64 -25.07 -12.95
N GLU A 117 -10.66 -25.05 -14.27
CA GLU A 117 -9.57 -24.54 -15.10
C GLU A 117 -9.76 -23.04 -15.33
N ALA A 118 -8.66 -22.33 -15.52
CA ALA A 118 -8.67 -20.90 -15.79
C ALA A 118 -9.34 -20.04 -14.70
N ARG A 119 -8.98 -20.29 -13.43
CA ARG A 119 -9.49 -19.58 -12.25
C ARG A 119 -9.12 -18.10 -12.26
N PRO A 120 -10.00 -17.20 -11.75
CA PRO A 120 -9.63 -15.81 -11.53
C PRO A 120 -8.40 -15.69 -10.63
N VAL A 121 -7.55 -14.70 -10.92
CA VAL A 121 -6.32 -14.43 -10.19
C VAL A 121 -6.43 -13.08 -9.49
N MET A 122 -6.22 -13.06 -8.18
CA MET A 122 -6.13 -11.83 -7.39
C MET A 122 -4.67 -11.60 -6.97
N VAL A 123 -4.14 -10.42 -7.31
CA VAL A 123 -2.72 -10.06 -7.10
C VAL A 123 -2.65 -8.89 -6.13
N PHE A 124 -2.10 -9.12 -4.95
CA PHE A 124 -1.97 -8.12 -3.89
C PHE A 124 -0.62 -7.41 -3.94
N PHE A 125 -0.67 -6.08 -3.89
CA PHE A 125 0.47 -5.21 -3.63
C PHE A 125 0.34 -4.59 -2.24
N HIS A 126 1.31 -4.89 -1.37
CA HIS A 126 1.26 -4.46 0.03
C HIS A 126 1.39 -2.93 0.18
N GLY A 127 0.89 -2.42 1.29
CA GLY A 127 1.07 -1.04 1.72
C GLY A 127 2.43 -0.77 2.34
N GLY A 128 2.47 0.29 3.18
CA GLY A 128 3.67 0.69 3.89
C GLY A 128 4.31 1.96 3.33
N SER A 129 3.50 2.90 2.85
CA SER A 129 3.94 4.24 2.39
C SER A 129 5.09 4.21 1.37
N TYR A 130 5.17 3.16 0.57
CA TYR A 130 6.29 2.85 -0.34
C TYR A 130 7.68 2.76 0.34
N GLY A 131 7.74 2.84 1.65
CA GLY A 131 8.98 2.84 2.43
C GLY A 131 9.27 1.52 3.13
N TRP A 132 8.26 0.68 3.35
CA TRP A 132 8.38 -0.61 4.05
C TRP A 132 7.28 -1.60 3.64
N GLY A 133 7.28 -2.77 4.28
CA GLY A 133 6.35 -3.85 4.03
C GLY A 133 6.99 -5.00 3.27
N GLY A 134 6.23 -6.06 3.06
CA GLY A 134 6.69 -7.24 2.33
C GLY A 134 5.69 -8.38 2.39
N THR A 135 5.91 -9.39 1.55
CA THR A 135 5.04 -10.55 1.40
C THR A 135 5.13 -11.56 2.55
N ALA A 136 6.07 -11.37 3.47
CA ALA A 136 6.25 -12.22 4.64
C ALA A 136 5.33 -11.84 5.82
N ASP A 137 4.58 -10.74 5.71
CA ASP A 137 3.63 -10.33 6.73
C ASP A 137 2.51 -11.37 6.88
N PRO A 138 2.28 -11.91 8.10
CA PRO A 138 1.24 -12.92 8.32
C PRO A 138 -0.17 -12.45 7.95
N LEU A 139 -0.42 -11.14 8.01
CA LEU A 139 -1.70 -10.56 7.63
C LEU A 139 -2.05 -10.84 6.15
N TYR A 140 -1.02 -10.98 5.30
CA TYR A 140 -1.16 -11.22 3.85
C TYR A 140 -1.02 -12.69 3.47
N ASP A 141 -0.96 -13.62 4.44
CA ASP A 141 -0.96 -15.05 4.14
C ASP A 141 -2.29 -15.45 3.49
N GLY A 142 -2.20 -16.07 2.32
CA GLY A 142 -3.36 -16.38 1.49
C GLY A 142 -4.07 -17.68 1.85
N HIS A 143 -3.64 -18.42 2.88
CA HIS A 143 -4.18 -19.72 3.23
C HIS A 143 -5.69 -19.66 3.50
N ASN A 144 -6.12 -18.84 4.46
CA ASN A 144 -7.52 -18.73 4.85
C ASN A 144 -8.40 -18.22 3.70
N PHE A 145 -7.87 -17.27 2.92
CA PHE A 145 -8.59 -16.72 1.77
C PHE A 145 -8.88 -17.80 0.71
N VAL A 146 -7.87 -18.57 0.31
CA VAL A 146 -8.00 -19.61 -0.73
C VAL A 146 -8.73 -20.85 -0.20
N LEU A 147 -8.64 -21.13 1.08
CA LEU A 147 -9.44 -22.19 1.70
C LEU A 147 -10.94 -21.89 1.64
N SER A 148 -11.32 -20.62 1.89
CA SER A 148 -12.71 -20.14 1.84
C SER A 148 -13.21 -19.94 0.40
N HIS A 149 -12.31 -19.60 -0.54
CA HIS A 149 -12.63 -19.34 -1.95
C HIS A 149 -11.76 -20.20 -2.88
N PRO A 150 -12.06 -21.51 -2.99
CA PRO A 150 -11.20 -22.48 -3.68
C PRO A 150 -11.04 -22.22 -5.19
N ASP A 151 -11.97 -21.50 -5.79
CA ASP A 151 -11.97 -21.11 -7.21
C ASP A 151 -11.11 -19.87 -7.50
N ILE A 152 -10.50 -19.25 -6.50
CA ILE A 152 -9.61 -18.09 -6.66
C ILE A 152 -8.14 -18.52 -6.47
N ILE A 153 -7.25 -17.94 -7.26
CA ILE A 153 -5.82 -17.98 -7.01
C ILE A 153 -5.41 -16.65 -6.42
N LEU A 154 -4.75 -16.68 -5.25
CA LEU A 154 -4.22 -15.49 -4.61
C LEU A 154 -2.71 -15.40 -4.79
N VAL A 155 -2.23 -14.20 -5.11
CA VAL A 155 -0.81 -13.89 -5.30
C VAL A 155 -0.47 -12.68 -4.43
N THR A 156 0.68 -12.70 -3.73
CA THR A 156 1.26 -11.51 -3.10
C THR A 156 2.61 -11.22 -3.73
N VAL A 157 2.90 -9.94 -3.97
CA VAL A 157 4.08 -9.50 -4.73
C VAL A 157 4.95 -8.58 -3.87
N GLY A 158 6.25 -8.95 -3.74
CA GLY A 158 7.27 -8.07 -3.21
C GLY A 158 7.78 -7.11 -4.30
N TYR A 159 8.14 -5.89 -3.92
CA TYR A 159 8.67 -4.88 -4.83
C TYR A 159 9.62 -3.95 -4.06
N ARG A 160 10.55 -3.32 -4.75
CA ARG A 160 11.51 -2.39 -4.12
C ARG A 160 10.78 -1.21 -3.49
N THR A 161 11.17 -0.88 -2.27
CA THR A 161 10.63 0.23 -1.48
C THR A 161 11.72 1.21 -1.07
N GLY A 162 11.34 2.34 -0.51
CA GLY A 162 12.26 3.33 0.03
C GLY A 162 13.31 3.78 -0.97
N MET A 163 14.54 3.90 -0.50
CA MET A 163 15.66 4.35 -1.33
C MET A 163 16.02 3.39 -2.47
N MET A 164 15.60 2.12 -2.39
CA MET A 164 15.86 1.14 -3.45
C MET A 164 14.83 1.21 -4.58
N GLY A 165 13.62 1.75 -4.30
CA GLY A 165 12.48 1.73 -5.24
C GLY A 165 11.99 3.09 -5.73
N PHE A 166 12.23 4.17 -4.97
CA PHE A 166 11.55 5.46 -5.18
C PHE A 166 12.42 6.68 -4.91
N VAL A 167 13.67 6.69 -5.35
CA VAL A 167 14.60 7.80 -5.15
C VAL A 167 14.99 8.46 -6.47
N ASP A 168 14.94 9.79 -6.56
CA ASP A 168 15.42 10.52 -7.72
C ASP A 168 16.93 10.73 -7.62
N LEU A 169 17.69 9.96 -8.38
CA LEU A 169 19.15 10.00 -8.39
C LEU A 169 19.73 11.08 -9.32
N SER A 170 18.90 11.81 -10.06
CA SER A 170 19.37 12.83 -11.04
C SER A 170 20.15 13.98 -10.42
N TYR A 171 20.19 14.08 -9.09
CA TYR A 171 20.97 15.06 -8.35
C TYR A 171 22.42 14.64 -8.05
N LEU A 172 22.80 13.39 -8.41
CA LEU A 172 24.15 12.86 -8.28
C LEU A 172 24.86 12.84 -9.64
N GLU A 173 26.18 12.96 -9.63
CA GLU A 173 26.97 12.75 -10.84
C GLU A 173 26.77 11.33 -11.38
N GLY A 174 26.40 11.20 -12.67
CA GLY A 174 26.04 9.94 -13.32
C GLY A 174 24.62 9.45 -12.98
N GLY A 175 23.83 10.22 -12.23
CA GLY A 175 22.45 9.88 -11.88
C GLY A 175 21.47 10.03 -13.05
N GLU A 176 21.83 10.79 -14.07
CA GLU A 176 21.08 10.93 -15.32
C GLU A 176 20.91 9.61 -16.08
N ASP A 177 21.76 8.63 -15.85
CA ASP A 177 21.69 7.27 -16.42
C ASP A 177 20.64 6.39 -15.71
N TYR A 178 20.01 6.90 -14.64
CA TYR A 178 19.05 6.19 -13.81
C TYR A 178 17.66 6.88 -13.81
N PRO A 179 17.07 7.18 -14.97
CA PRO A 179 15.83 7.97 -15.06
C PRO A 179 14.62 7.27 -14.46
N ASP A 180 14.67 5.95 -14.26
CA ASP A 180 13.57 5.15 -13.72
C ASP A 180 13.65 4.97 -12.20
N ALA A 181 14.75 5.37 -11.57
CA ALA A 181 14.99 5.17 -10.13
C ALA A 181 13.86 5.70 -9.22
N PRO A 182 13.15 6.79 -9.57
CA PRO A 182 12.02 7.27 -8.78
C PRO A 182 10.76 6.39 -8.82
N ASN A 183 10.70 5.39 -9.72
CA ASN A 183 9.50 4.60 -9.99
C ASN A 183 9.77 3.09 -10.10
N LEU A 184 10.91 2.61 -9.61
CA LEU A 184 11.30 1.21 -9.78
C LEU A 184 10.35 0.23 -9.09
N GLY A 185 9.80 0.59 -7.94
CA GLY A 185 8.84 -0.29 -7.27
C GLY A 185 7.59 -0.55 -8.12
N LEU A 186 7.11 0.42 -8.89
CA LEU A 186 6.01 0.21 -9.85
C LEU A 186 6.44 -0.64 -11.06
N LEU A 187 7.66 -0.48 -11.52
CA LEU A 187 8.22 -1.30 -12.60
C LEU A 187 8.43 -2.75 -12.15
N ASP A 188 8.78 -2.98 -10.89
CA ASP A 188 8.86 -4.32 -10.29
C ASP A 188 7.48 -4.98 -10.26
N GLN A 189 6.43 -4.24 -9.89
CA GLN A 189 5.04 -4.72 -9.93
C GLN A 189 4.61 -5.09 -11.36
N ILE A 190 4.97 -4.27 -12.33
CA ILE A 190 4.71 -4.57 -13.76
C ILE A 190 5.45 -5.84 -14.20
N GLU A 191 6.70 -6.01 -13.80
CA GLU A 191 7.47 -7.21 -14.17
C GLU A 191 6.89 -8.47 -13.50
N ALA A 192 6.41 -8.38 -12.25
CA ALA A 192 5.69 -9.47 -11.61
C ALA A 192 4.40 -9.84 -12.36
N LEU A 193 3.65 -8.85 -12.84
CA LEU A 193 2.47 -9.08 -13.67
C LEU A 193 2.82 -9.70 -15.03
N ARG A 194 3.94 -9.32 -15.65
CA ARG A 194 4.45 -9.97 -16.87
C ARG A 194 4.83 -11.42 -16.61
N TRP A 195 5.49 -11.69 -15.48
CA TRP A 195 5.82 -13.05 -15.07
C TRP A 195 4.54 -13.89 -14.88
N LEU A 196 3.54 -13.35 -14.18
CA LEU A 196 2.24 -14.00 -13.99
C LEU A 196 1.54 -14.26 -15.32
N ASN A 197 1.51 -13.31 -16.23
CA ASN A 197 0.92 -13.49 -17.57
C ASN A 197 1.52 -14.67 -18.34
N GLN A 198 2.82 -14.97 -18.13
CA GLN A 198 3.51 -16.08 -18.77
C GLN A 198 3.32 -17.43 -18.05
N ASN A 199 3.12 -17.43 -16.73
CA ASN A 199 3.24 -18.64 -15.92
C ASN A 199 1.99 -19.04 -15.14
N ILE A 200 1.04 -18.13 -14.89
CA ILE A 200 -0.07 -18.37 -13.97
C ILE A 200 -0.99 -19.53 -14.40
N SER A 201 -1.03 -19.85 -15.70
CA SER A 201 -1.78 -20.99 -16.20
C SER A 201 -1.23 -22.33 -15.70
N SER A 202 0.06 -22.42 -15.34
CA SER A 202 0.62 -23.64 -14.75
C SER A 202 0.14 -23.88 -13.31
N PHE A 203 -0.44 -22.87 -12.68
CA PHE A 203 -1.10 -22.93 -11.38
C PHE A 203 -2.64 -23.06 -11.51
N GLY A 204 -3.16 -23.18 -12.75
CA GLY A 204 -4.59 -23.23 -13.04
C GLY A 204 -5.27 -21.86 -13.10
N GLY A 205 -4.50 -20.78 -13.22
CA GLY A 205 -5.03 -19.41 -13.29
C GLY A 205 -5.31 -18.92 -14.70
N ASN A 206 -6.25 -17.99 -14.81
CA ASN A 206 -6.60 -17.32 -16.05
C ASN A 206 -5.85 -15.98 -16.16
N LYS A 207 -4.83 -15.93 -17.03
CA LYS A 207 -4.06 -14.72 -17.29
C LYS A 207 -4.88 -13.54 -17.83
N ASP A 208 -6.06 -13.82 -18.41
CA ASP A 208 -6.98 -12.82 -18.96
C ASP A 208 -8.07 -12.41 -17.96
N ASN A 209 -8.04 -12.96 -16.72
CA ASN A 209 -8.94 -12.58 -15.63
C ASN A 209 -8.13 -12.29 -14.35
N VAL A 210 -7.26 -11.29 -14.43
CA VAL A 210 -6.42 -10.81 -13.33
C VAL A 210 -7.05 -9.57 -12.72
N THR A 211 -7.21 -9.59 -11.40
CA THR A 211 -7.60 -8.42 -10.59
C THR A 211 -6.41 -8.06 -9.69
N ILE A 212 -5.89 -6.87 -9.84
CA ILE A 212 -4.87 -6.35 -8.91
C ILE A 212 -5.56 -5.61 -7.77
N PHE A 213 -5.06 -5.78 -6.55
CA PHE A 213 -5.59 -5.08 -5.39
C PHE A 213 -4.48 -4.69 -4.42
N GLY A 214 -4.75 -3.70 -3.60
CA GLY A 214 -3.77 -3.23 -2.64
C GLY A 214 -4.31 -2.16 -1.73
N GLU A 215 -3.69 -2.06 -0.55
CA GLU A 215 -4.06 -1.12 0.49
C GLU A 215 -2.98 -0.05 0.62
N SER A 216 -3.39 1.20 0.97
CA SER A 216 -2.46 2.30 1.22
C SER A 216 -1.55 2.58 0.01
N ALA A 217 -0.23 2.42 0.15
CA ALA A 217 0.72 2.51 -0.97
C ALA A 217 0.40 1.47 -2.07
N GLY A 218 -0.03 0.26 -1.69
CA GLY A 218 -0.54 -0.73 -2.65
C GLY A 218 -1.78 -0.23 -3.38
N GLY A 219 -2.71 0.42 -2.68
CA GLY A 219 -3.87 1.10 -3.26
C GLY A 219 -3.47 2.23 -4.20
N GLY A 220 -2.43 3.00 -3.86
CA GLY A 220 -1.80 3.98 -4.76
C GLY A 220 -1.24 3.33 -6.02
N SER A 221 -0.50 2.24 -5.87
CA SER A 221 0.05 1.48 -6.99
C SER A 221 -1.04 1.02 -7.96
N VAL A 222 -2.10 0.35 -7.46
CA VAL A 222 -3.16 -0.16 -8.32
C VAL A 222 -4.02 0.94 -8.94
N SER A 223 -3.98 2.16 -8.39
CA SER A 223 -4.57 3.34 -9.02
C SER A 223 -3.70 3.95 -10.12
N ILE A 224 -2.37 3.83 -10.03
CA ILE A 224 -1.42 4.38 -10.99
C ILE A 224 -1.23 3.42 -12.18
N LEU A 225 -1.14 2.11 -11.95
CA LEU A 225 -0.86 1.11 -12.98
C LEU A 225 -1.82 1.18 -14.19
N PRO A 226 -3.14 1.45 -14.06
CA PRO A 226 -4.06 1.57 -15.21
C PRO A 226 -3.70 2.69 -16.21
N ILE A 227 -2.97 3.71 -15.78
CA ILE A 227 -2.56 4.84 -16.64
C ILE A 227 -1.10 4.74 -17.13
N MET A 228 -0.38 3.68 -16.75
CA MET A 228 0.97 3.38 -17.24
C MET A 228 0.88 2.48 -18.48
N ASP A 229 1.44 2.95 -19.59
CA ASP A 229 1.38 2.21 -20.87
C ASP A 229 2.03 0.82 -20.77
N GLU A 230 3.06 0.67 -19.91
CA GLU A 230 3.79 -0.59 -19.72
C GLU A 230 2.97 -1.67 -18.99
N ALA A 231 1.91 -1.30 -18.28
CA ALA A 231 1.03 -2.21 -17.56
C ALA A 231 -0.20 -2.64 -18.39
N LYS A 232 -0.37 -2.07 -19.59
CA LYS A 232 -1.54 -2.29 -20.43
C LYS A 232 -1.71 -3.78 -20.79
N GLY A 233 -2.92 -4.30 -20.54
CA GLY A 233 -3.29 -5.68 -20.86
C GLY A 233 -2.79 -6.74 -19.86
N LEU A 234 -2.16 -6.36 -18.75
CA LEU A 234 -1.68 -7.29 -17.74
C LEU A 234 -2.74 -7.62 -16.67
N PHE A 235 -3.77 -6.80 -16.54
CA PHE A 235 -4.90 -7.00 -15.64
C PHE A 235 -6.17 -6.41 -16.23
N LYS A 236 -7.30 -6.76 -15.65
CA LYS A 236 -8.63 -6.37 -16.10
C LYS A 236 -9.39 -5.54 -15.06
N ARG A 237 -9.05 -5.70 -13.78
CA ARG A 237 -9.75 -5.06 -12.67
C ARG A 237 -8.78 -4.57 -11.60
N VAL A 238 -9.25 -3.59 -10.84
CA VAL A 238 -8.52 -2.99 -9.73
C VAL A 238 -9.42 -2.91 -8.50
N ILE A 239 -8.89 -3.30 -7.32
CA ILE A 239 -9.48 -2.95 -6.03
C ILE A 239 -8.50 -2.04 -5.30
N CYS A 240 -8.88 -0.78 -5.10
CA CYS A 240 -8.07 0.23 -4.44
C CYS A 240 -8.59 0.45 -3.01
N GLU A 241 -7.81 0.02 -2.03
CA GLU A 241 -8.15 0.12 -0.61
C GLU A 241 -7.34 1.26 0.01
N SER A 242 -8.03 2.31 0.46
CA SER A 242 -7.41 3.46 1.17
C SER A 242 -6.14 4.00 0.52
N GLY A 243 -6.15 4.09 -0.82
CA GLY A 243 -5.04 4.55 -1.65
C GLY A 243 -5.47 5.67 -2.59
N GLY A 244 -4.97 5.64 -3.82
CA GLY A 244 -5.39 6.53 -4.89
C GLY A 244 -4.25 7.37 -5.47
N LEU A 245 -4.59 8.18 -6.48
CA LEU A 245 -3.65 8.96 -7.28
C LEU A 245 -2.93 10.08 -6.48
N ALA A 246 -3.47 10.44 -5.31
CA ALA A 246 -2.83 11.39 -4.40
C ALA A 246 -1.51 10.87 -3.82
N LEU A 247 -1.27 9.55 -3.85
CA LEU A 247 -0.04 8.93 -3.36
C LEU A 247 1.08 8.98 -4.41
N THR A 248 1.30 10.16 -4.99
CA THR A 248 2.37 10.46 -5.94
C THR A 248 3.03 11.79 -5.58
N SER A 249 4.26 12.02 -6.01
CA SER A 249 5.00 13.25 -5.73
C SER A 249 5.54 13.89 -7.00
N SER A 250 5.74 15.21 -6.98
CA SER A 250 6.52 15.92 -8.01
C SER A 250 8.02 15.68 -7.79
N LYS A 251 8.84 16.09 -8.76
CA LYS A 251 10.30 16.02 -8.64
C LYS A 251 10.81 16.83 -7.44
N GLU A 252 10.26 18.00 -7.21
CA GLU A 252 10.60 18.89 -6.10
C GLU A 252 10.18 18.29 -4.76
N GLU A 253 9.04 17.59 -4.74
CA GLU A 253 8.53 16.91 -3.54
C GLU A 253 9.37 15.69 -3.19
N CYS A 254 9.98 14.99 -4.15
CA CYS A 254 10.88 13.86 -3.92
C CYS A 254 12.28 14.29 -3.44
N LYS A 255 12.73 15.51 -3.80
CA LYS A 255 14.10 15.98 -3.53
C LYS A 255 14.56 15.85 -2.08
N PRO A 256 13.78 16.21 -1.04
CA PRO A 256 14.22 16.07 0.35
C PRO A 256 14.64 14.63 0.73
N PHE A 257 14.03 13.63 0.14
CA PHE A 257 14.41 12.24 0.37
C PHE A 257 15.78 11.91 -0.27
N THR A 258 16.01 12.40 -1.49
CA THR A 258 17.30 12.28 -2.16
C THR A 258 18.41 13.01 -1.39
N ASP A 259 18.10 14.23 -0.89
CA ASP A 259 19.06 15.00 -0.09
C ASP A 259 19.48 14.21 1.17
N MET A 260 18.57 13.51 1.84
CA MET A 260 18.90 12.66 2.98
C MET A 260 19.76 11.45 2.57
N LEU A 261 19.47 10.82 1.43
CA LEU A 261 20.31 9.74 0.91
C LEU A 261 21.75 10.23 0.68
N ILE A 262 21.92 11.36 0.03
CA ILE A 262 23.23 11.96 -0.24
C ILE A 262 23.95 12.32 1.07
N GLU A 263 23.25 12.95 2.01
CA GLU A 263 23.83 13.35 3.30
C GLU A 263 24.34 12.15 4.10
N HIS A 264 23.56 11.08 4.18
CA HIS A 264 23.87 9.94 5.03
C HIS A 264 24.80 8.92 4.36
N SER A 265 24.73 8.76 3.03
CA SER A 265 25.67 7.94 2.27
C SER A 265 27.00 8.64 2.04
N LYS A 266 27.02 9.99 2.05
CA LYS A 266 28.14 10.85 1.64
C LYS A 266 28.58 10.64 0.18
N ALA A 267 27.75 9.98 -0.62
CA ALA A 267 28.00 9.73 -2.03
C ALA A 267 27.99 11.07 -2.81
N LYS A 268 28.92 11.22 -3.75
CA LYS A 268 28.99 12.34 -4.67
C LYS A 268 28.59 11.95 -6.09
N SER A 269 28.65 10.64 -6.36
CA SER A 269 28.38 10.07 -7.67
C SER A 269 27.63 8.74 -7.54
N MET A 270 27.05 8.29 -8.64
CA MET A 270 26.46 6.94 -8.72
C MET A 270 27.51 5.85 -8.48
N LYS A 271 28.78 6.09 -8.88
CA LYS A 271 29.86 5.15 -8.61
C LYS A 271 30.05 4.92 -7.10
N ASP A 272 29.94 5.97 -6.29
CA ASP A 272 30.06 5.84 -4.83
C ASP A 272 28.92 4.98 -4.28
N LEU A 273 27.67 5.23 -4.69
CA LEU A 273 26.51 4.44 -4.26
C LEU A 273 26.58 2.98 -4.70
N LEU A 274 27.01 2.72 -5.95
CA LEU A 274 27.13 1.36 -6.48
C LEU A 274 28.25 0.55 -5.78
N SER A 275 29.26 1.22 -5.24
CA SER A 275 30.36 0.57 -4.53
C SER A 275 30.03 0.20 -3.09
N MET A 276 28.91 0.67 -2.54
CA MET A 276 28.49 0.35 -1.18
C MET A 276 28.05 -1.11 -1.05
N SER A 277 28.41 -1.73 0.09
CA SER A 277 27.88 -3.06 0.44
C SER A 277 26.41 -3.00 0.85
N GLU A 278 25.74 -4.15 0.89
CA GLU A 278 24.34 -4.25 1.37
C GLU A 278 24.23 -3.74 2.82
N GLU A 279 25.21 -4.06 3.68
CA GLU A 279 25.24 -3.62 5.08
C GLU A 279 25.41 -2.10 5.19
N GLU A 280 26.23 -1.49 4.32
CA GLU A 280 26.40 -0.04 4.28
C GLU A 280 25.12 0.65 3.84
N LEU A 281 24.40 0.10 2.86
CA LEU A 281 23.09 0.62 2.43
C LEU A 281 22.04 0.47 3.54
N MET A 282 22.00 -0.65 4.26
CA MET A 282 21.15 -0.83 5.43
C MET A 282 21.44 0.25 6.49
N ALA A 283 22.72 0.49 6.78
CA ALA A 283 23.13 1.51 7.75
C ALA A 283 22.80 2.95 7.32
N VAL A 284 22.77 3.23 6.01
CA VAL A 284 22.29 4.50 5.45
C VAL A 284 20.77 4.59 5.64
N ASN A 285 20.04 3.54 5.28
CA ASN A 285 18.57 3.52 5.36
C ASN A 285 18.07 3.75 6.78
N GLU A 286 18.73 3.19 7.81
CA GLU A 286 18.40 3.43 9.21
C GLU A 286 18.47 4.91 9.64
N LYS A 287 19.24 5.72 8.92
CA LYS A 287 19.41 7.17 9.17
C LYS A 287 18.45 8.01 8.37
N ILE A 288 17.93 7.48 7.27
CA ILE A 288 16.94 8.16 6.44
C ILE A 288 15.59 8.03 7.13
N ASN A 289 15.13 9.13 7.74
CA ASN A 289 13.78 9.17 8.27
C ASN A 289 12.78 8.99 7.11
N MET A 290 11.76 8.17 7.33
CA MET A 290 10.73 7.81 6.36
C MET A 290 9.86 9.01 5.99
N TYR A 291 10.38 9.84 5.12
CA TYR A 291 9.67 10.96 4.58
C TYR A 291 9.19 10.65 3.18
N ASN A 292 7.85 10.63 3.04
CA ASN A 292 7.17 10.84 1.77
C ASN A 292 7.91 10.22 0.58
N VAL A 293 8.08 8.92 0.65
CA VAL A 293 8.58 8.14 -0.47
C VAL A 293 7.36 7.78 -1.30
N PHE A 294 7.13 8.51 -2.37
CA PHE A 294 6.03 8.25 -3.28
C PHE A 294 6.55 8.17 -4.71
N PRO A 295 5.87 7.41 -5.59
CA PRO A 295 6.17 7.42 -7.02
C PRO A 295 6.19 8.84 -7.57
N GLN A 296 7.20 9.14 -8.37
CA GLN A 296 7.38 10.47 -8.95
C GLN A 296 6.56 10.62 -10.23
N ARG A 297 5.77 11.67 -10.30
CA ARG A 297 5.15 12.15 -11.54
C ARG A 297 6.26 12.74 -12.43
N ASP A 298 6.85 11.87 -13.25
CA ASP A 298 8.02 12.19 -14.10
C ASP A 298 7.63 12.63 -15.52
N GLY A 299 6.33 12.70 -15.81
CA GLY A 299 5.80 13.05 -17.14
C GLY A 299 6.01 11.95 -18.19
N ARG A 300 6.70 10.87 -17.86
CA ARG A 300 7.06 9.77 -18.76
C ARG A 300 6.38 8.46 -18.38
N LEU A 301 6.68 7.91 -17.19
CA LEU A 301 6.02 6.71 -16.65
C LEU A 301 4.69 7.08 -15.99
N ILE A 302 4.70 8.15 -15.22
CA ILE A 302 3.52 8.68 -14.54
C ILE A 302 3.28 10.11 -15.06
N PRO A 303 2.07 10.39 -15.61
CA PRO A 303 1.72 11.74 -16.05
C PRO A 303 1.90 12.77 -14.93
N GLU A 304 2.26 14.00 -15.30
CA GLU A 304 2.36 15.16 -14.37
C GLU A 304 1.08 15.35 -13.54
N ASN A 305 -0.07 15.16 -14.17
CA ASN A 305 -1.37 15.11 -13.51
C ASN A 305 -2.04 13.75 -13.78
N PRO A 306 -1.97 12.79 -12.85
CA PRO A 306 -2.53 11.45 -13.04
C PRO A 306 -4.07 11.45 -13.09
N TYR A 307 -4.75 12.43 -12.48
CA TYR A 307 -6.20 12.58 -12.60
C TYR A 307 -6.61 12.93 -14.04
N HIS A 308 -5.81 13.76 -14.73
CA HIS A 308 -6.06 14.11 -16.13
C HIS A 308 -6.01 12.89 -17.05
N ALA A 309 -5.12 11.94 -16.75
CA ALA A 309 -5.06 10.69 -17.50
C ALA A 309 -6.34 9.83 -17.34
N TYR A 310 -6.94 9.84 -16.15
CA TYR A 310 -8.25 9.23 -15.92
C TYR A 310 -9.36 10.00 -16.64
N GLU A 311 -9.35 11.32 -16.56
CA GLU A 311 -10.30 12.20 -17.26
C GLU A 311 -10.22 12.05 -18.78
N GLU A 312 -9.04 11.74 -19.35
CA GLU A 312 -8.83 11.41 -20.77
C GLU A 312 -9.22 9.97 -21.14
N GLY A 313 -9.59 9.15 -20.16
CA GLY A 313 -10.06 7.76 -20.36
C GLY A 313 -8.97 6.72 -20.53
N LYS A 314 -7.73 6.96 -20.10
CA LYS A 314 -6.66 5.96 -20.18
C LYS A 314 -6.99 4.67 -19.43
N ALA A 315 -7.74 4.76 -18.32
CA ALA A 315 -8.15 3.62 -17.50
C ALA A 315 -9.56 3.09 -17.82
N LYS A 316 -10.27 3.61 -18.81
CA LYS A 316 -11.70 3.36 -19.06
C LYS A 316 -12.09 1.87 -19.22
N ASP A 317 -11.16 1.05 -19.71
CA ASP A 317 -11.40 -0.37 -19.97
C ASP A 317 -11.07 -1.27 -18.73
N ILE A 318 -10.75 -0.68 -17.60
CA ILE A 318 -10.45 -1.35 -16.32
C ILE A 318 -11.61 -1.14 -15.36
N ASP A 319 -12.23 -2.21 -14.86
CA ASP A 319 -13.24 -2.11 -13.80
C ASP A 319 -12.56 -1.73 -12.48
N ILE A 320 -13.14 -0.80 -11.72
CA ILE A 320 -12.56 -0.29 -10.47
C ILE A 320 -13.53 -0.48 -9.30
N LEU A 321 -13.04 -1.10 -8.22
CA LEU A 321 -13.62 -1.03 -6.89
C LEU A 321 -12.69 -0.18 -6.02
N ILE A 322 -13.18 0.91 -5.45
CA ILE A 322 -12.35 1.86 -4.71
C ILE A 322 -13.06 2.30 -3.42
N GLY A 323 -12.32 2.44 -2.35
CA GLY A 323 -12.91 2.93 -1.11
C GLY A 323 -11.88 3.37 -0.07
N THR A 324 -12.42 3.82 1.06
CA THR A 324 -11.64 4.37 2.17
C THR A 324 -12.29 4.04 3.50
N ASN A 325 -11.51 4.15 4.57
CA ASN A 325 -11.97 3.96 5.93
C ASN A 325 -12.44 5.28 6.56
N ALA A 326 -13.42 5.19 7.45
CA ALA A 326 -14.05 6.39 8.03
C ALA A 326 -13.10 7.23 8.91
N ASN A 327 -12.05 6.63 9.46
CA ASN A 327 -11.16 7.27 10.41
C ASN A 327 -9.68 6.98 10.13
N GLU A 328 -9.25 7.08 8.88
CA GLU A 328 -7.89 6.73 8.41
C GLU A 328 -6.77 7.22 9.33
N LEU A 329 -6.73 8.51 9.62
CA LEU A 329 -5.69 9.16 10.43
C LEU A 329 -5.61 8.66 11.87
N ASN A 330 -6.66 7.99 12.34
CA ASN A 330 -6.66 7.45 13.69
C ASN A 330 -5.61 6.34 13.88
N TYR A 331 -5.18 5.69 12.79
CA TYR A 331 -4.06 4.77 12.81
C TYR A 331 -2.79 5.44 13.38
N TRP A 332 -2.32 6.51 12.76
CA TRP A 332 -1.09 7.21 13.17
C TRP A 332 -1.23 7.92 14.51
N VAL A 333 -2.39 8.53 14.77
CA VAL A 333 -2.66 9.22 16.04
C VAL A 333 -2.66 8.24 17.21
N GLY A 334 -3.14 7.00 16.99
CA GLY A 334 -3.19 5.97 18.05
C GLY A 334 -1.84 5.28 18.30
N GLU A 335 -0.94 5.22 17.32
CA GLU A 335 0.25 4.36 17.37
C GLU A 335 1.53 5.09 17.81
N LEU A 336 1.82 6.24 17.26
CA LEU A 336 3.12 6.92 17.44
C LEU A 336 3.31 7.57 18.84
N GLY A 337 3.23 6.75 19.89
CA GLY A 337 3.47 7.20 21.28
C GLY A 337 2.24 7.80 21.96
N GLY A 338 1.07 7.58 21.37
CA GLY A 338 -0.22 7.96 21.92
C GLY A 338 -0.67 9.37 21.54
N ILE A 339 -1.89 9.68 21.91
CA ILE A 339 -2.61 10.91 21.55
C ILE A 339 -1.92 12.19 22.06
N ILE A 340 -1.13 12.11 23.13
CA ILE A 340 -0.58 13.31 23.80
C ILE A 340 0.32 14.14 22.87
N PRO A 341 1.34 13.58 22.18
CA PRO A 341 2.16 14.33 21.23
C PRO A 341 1.35 14.98 20.11
N TYR A 342 0.40 14.24 19.56
CA TYR A 342 -0.46 14.73 18.47
C TYR A 342 -1.44 15.80 18.89
N ARG A 343 -1.90 15.76 20.14
CA ARG A 343 -2.79 16.78 20.71
C ARG A 343 -2.18 18.18 20.68
N PHE A 344 -0.86 18.27 20.73
CA PHE A 344 -0.13 19.54 20.68
C PHE A 344 0.40 19.88 19.28
N SER A 345 0.87 18.90 18.52
CA SER A 345 1.51 19.13 17.23
C SER A 345 0.52 19.28 16.08
N MET A 346 -0.56 18.50 16.06
CA MET A 346 -1.55 18.53 14.98
C MET A 346 -2.23 19.91 14.80
N PRO A 347 -2.66 20.62 15.86
CA PRO A 347 -3.21 21.97 15.69
C PRO A 347 -2.22 22.95 15.06
N ILE A 348 -0.95 22.91 15.47
CA ILE A 348 0.10 23.80 14.94
C ILE A 348 0.32 23.49 13.45
N LYS A 349 0.39 22.21 13.10
CA LYS A 349 0.54 21.79 11.72
C LYS A 349 -0.66 22.22 10.87
N PHE A 350 -1.86 21.96 11.33
CA PHE A 350 -3.09 22.34 10.66
C PHE A 350 -3.15 23.84 10.37
N GLU A 351 -2.84 24.70 11.35
CA GLU A 351 -2.79 26.15 11.15
C GLU A 351 -1.71 26.55 10.12
N ASN A 352 -0.54 25.91 10.12
CA ASN A 352 0.51 26.16 9.14
C ASN A 352 0.07 25.73 7.72
N ASP A 353 -0.64 24.62 7.58
CA ASP A 353 -1.13 24.15 6.28
C ASP A 353 -2.24 25.06 5.76
N ILE A 354 -3.19 25.46 6.61
CA ILE A 354 -4.23 26.41 6.22
C ILE A 354 -3.65 27.77 5.86
N ALA A 355 -2.60 28.22 6.53
CA ALA A 355 -1.97 29.51 6.22
C ALA A 355 -1.48 29.62 4.77
N LYS A 356 -1.16 28.49 4.12
CA LYS A 356 -0.73 28.42 2.72
C LYS A 356 -1.88 28.54 1.70
N LEU A 357 -3.12 28.40 2.15
CA LEU A 357 -4.30 28.45 1.29
C LEU A 357 -4.67 29.91 0.95
N ASP A 358 -5.39 30.09 -0.14
CA ASP A 358 -6.05 31.36 -0.43
C ASP A 358 -7.24 31.63 0.51
N GLU A 359 -7.74 32.86 0.54
CA GLU A 359 -8.78 33.27 1.49
C GLU A 359 -10.11 32.52 1.30
N LYS A 360 -10.48 32.14 0.06
CA LYS A 360 -11.68 31.32 -0.21
C LYS A 360 -11.56 29.96 0.45
N ASN A 361 -10.46 29.25 0.19
CA ASN A 361 -10.21 27.93 0.73
C ASN A 361 -10.02 27.95 2.26
N LYS A 362 -9.36 28.98 2.82
CA LYS A 362 -9.33 29.19 4.28
C LYS A 362 -10.72 29.32 4.89
N ALA A 363 -11.60 30.08 4.25
CA ALA A 363 -12.97 30.24 4.73
C ALA A 363 -13.76 28.93 4.65
N ASN A 364 -13.60 28.18 3.57
CA ASN A 364 -14.24 26.87 3.38
C ASN A 364 -13.77 25.87 4.43
N VAL A 365 -12.46 25.74 4.66
CA VAL A 365 -11.90 24.85 5.71
C VAL A 365 -12.41 25.26 7.08
N LYS A 366 -12.46 26.56 7.41
CA LYS A 366 -13.03 27.03 8.69
C LYS A 366 -14.51 26.66 8.83
N LYS A 367 -15.29 26.72 7.74
CA LYS A 367 -16.69 26.32 7.72
C LYS A 367 -16.82 24.80 7.92
N PHE A 368 -16.01 24.02 7.22
CA PHE A 368 -15.91 22.57 7.39
C PHE A 368 -15.64 22.21 8.87
N MET A 369 -14.57 22.79 9.45
CA MET A 369 -14.17 22.54 10.83
C MET A 369 -15.25 22.92 11.86
N LYS A 370 -16.06 23.97 11.60
CA LYS A 370 -17.19 24.35 12.45
C LYS A 370 -18.35 23.35 12.39
N GLY A 371 -18.52 22.66 11.29
CA GLY A 371 -19.54 21.61 11.11
C GLY A 371 -19.20 20.31 11.85
N LEU A 372 -17.96 20.13 12.29
CA LEU A 372 -17.52 18.93 12.98
C LEU A 372 -17.68 19.04 14.50
N SER A 373 -18.08 17.94 15.14
CA SER A 373 -18.18 17.80 16.59
C SER A 373 -16.92 17.18 17.21
N GLY A 374 -16.76 17.29 18.50
CA GLY A 374 -15.70 16.65 19.27
C GLY A 374 -14.44 17.50 19.50
N HIS A 375 -13.40 16.87 20.06
CA HIS A 375 -12.13 17.53 20.38
C HIS A 375 -11.36 17.92 19.11
N SER A 376 -10.55 18.97 19.19
CA SER A 376 -9.80 19.53 18.05
C SER A 376 -9.01 18.49 17.26
N ILE A 377 -8.32 17.56 17.93
CA ILE A 377 -7.53 16.52 17.27
C ILE A 377 -8.38 15.64 16.34
N TRP A 378 -9.58 15.24 16.78
CA TRP A 378 -10.46 14.38 15.96
C TRP A 378 -11.07 15.14 14.80
N ARG A 379 -11.37 16.44 14.97
CA ARG A 379 -11.83 17.29 13.87
C ARG A 379 -10.72 17.50 12.84
N ILE A 380 -9.48 17.69 13.28
CA ILE A 380 -8.32 17.80 12.39
C ILE A 380 -8.06 16.47 11.69
N SER A 381 -8.16 15.34 12.39
CA SER A 381 -8.05 14.01 11.78
C SER A 381 -9.10 13.84 10.69
N GLU A 382 -10.35 14.24 10.93
CA GLU A 382 -11.43 14.18 9.94
C GLU A 382 -11.13 15.03 8.70
N PHE A 383 -10.60 16.24 8.87
CA PHE A 383 -10.15 17.06 7.75
C PHE A 383 -9.12 16.34 6.88
N TYR A 384 -8.10 15.74 7.51
CA TYR A 384 -7.09 15.02 6.76
C TYR A 384 -7.59 13.68 6.20
N ASN A 385 -8.52 12.97 6.84
CA ASN A 385 -9.20 11.81 6.25
C ASN A 385 -9.82 12.17 4.89
N GLU A 386 -10.55 13.30 4.86
CA GLU A 386 -11.22 13.73 3.64
C GLU A 386 -10.22 14.12 2.55
N ILE A 387 -9.23 14.96 2.82
CA ILE A 387 -8.33 15.50 1.77
C ILE A 387 -7.25 14.51 1.32
N MET A 388 -6.88 13.53 2.16
CA MET A 388 -5.81 12.58 1.82
C MET A 388 -6.31 11.31 1.16
N PHE A 389 -7.50 10.84 1.55
CA PHE A 389 -8.01 9.55 1.14
C PHE A 389 -9.34 9.66 0.39
N ARG A 390 -10.36 10.22 1.03
CA ARG A 390 -11.69 10.11 0.49
C ARG A 390 -11.95 10.99 -0.73
N LEU A 391 -11.63 12.27 -0.66
CA LEU A 391 -11.80 13.17 -1.82
C LEU A 391 -10.96 12.75 -3.02
N PRO A 392 -9.69 12.33 -2.88
CA PRO A 392 -8.92 11.74 -3.96
C PRO A 392 -9.61 10.54 -4.62
N SER A 393 -10.19 9.63 -3.82
CA SER A 393 -10.89 8.45 -4.33
C SER A 393 -12.17 8.82 -5.07
N ILE A 394 -12.93 9.80 -4.57
CA ILE A 394 -14.13 10.32 -5.23
C ILE A 394 -13.75 10.99 -6.56
N ARG A 395 -12.73 11.85 -6.58
CA ARG A 395 -12.26 12.48 -7.81
C ARG A 395 -11.84 11.46 -8.86
N GLN A 396 -11.03 10.47 -8.46
CA GLN A 396 -10.62 9.39 -9.36
C GLN A 396 -11.83 8.65 -9.93
N SER A 397 -12.85 8.37 -9.11
CA SER A 397 -14.09 7.73 -9.55
C SER A 397 -14.89 8.61 -10.50
N ASP A 398 -15.06 9.90 -10.19
CA ASP A 398 -15.74 10.86 -11.05
C ASP A 398 -15.04 10.95 -12.43
N ASP A 399 -13.70 11.08 -12.46
CA ASP A 399 -12.93 11.18 -13.70
C ASP A 399 -12.98 9.87 -14.51
N HIS A 400 -12.95 8.71 -13.86
CA HIS A 400 -13.11 7.41 -14.51
C HIS A 400 -14.50 7.24 -15.14
N LYS A 401 -15.57 7.66 -14.44
CA LYS A 401 -16.96 7.57 -14.93
C LYS A 401 -17.24 8.47 -16.13
N LYS A 402 -16.59 9.64 -16.24
CA LYS A 402 -16.78 10.57 -17.37
C LYS A 402 -16.53 9.92 -18.73
N ASN A 403 -15.69 8.89 -18.79
CA ASN A 403 -15.35 8.15 -20.01
C ASN A 403 -16.04 6.77 -20.12
N GLY A 404 -17.04 6.52 -19.30
CA GLY A 404 -17.79 5.27 -19.32
C GLY A 404 -17.11 4.11 -18.60
N GLY A 405 -16.12 4.39 -17.77
CA GLY A 405 -15.49 3.40 -16.90
C GLY A 405 -16.47 2.83 -15.87
N LYS A 406 -16.30 1.57 -15.51
CA LYS A 406 -17.13 0.88 -14.53
C LYS A 406 -16.51 1.01 -13.14
N THR A 407 -17.22 1.61 -12.19
CA THR A 407 -16.72 1.91 -10.86
C THR A 407 -17.72 1.50 -9.79
N TYR A 408 -17.20 0.91 -8.71
CA TYR A 408 -17.92 0.70 -7.45
C TYR A 408 -17.17 1.39 -6.33
N MET A 409 -17.89 1.90 -5.32
CA MET A 409 -17.28 2.62 -4.21
C MET A 409 -17.72 2.04 -2.87
N TYR A 410 -16.79 1.95 -1.91
CA TYR A 410 -17.10 1.60 -0.53
C TYR A 410 -16.65 2.66 0.48
N TYR A 411 -17.24 2.60 1.67
CA TYR A 411 -16.86 3.36 2.83
C TYR A 411 -16.88 2.45 4.06
N TRP A 412 -15.70 2.12 4.57
CA TRP A 412 -15.57 1.20 5.70
C TRP A 412 -15.84 1.93 7.01
N THR A 413 -16.77 1.42 7.82
CA THR A 413 -17.17 2.03 9.09
C THR A 413 -17.07 1.08 10.28
N GLU A 414 -16.80 -0.22 10.07
CA GLU A 414 -16.60 -1.18 11.15
C GLU A 414 -15.37 -0.78 11.97
N PRO A 415 -15.52 -0.55 13.28
CA PRO A 415 -14.44 -0.03 14.09
C PRO A 415 -13.48 -1.13 14.56
N SER A 416 -12.23 -0.74 14.76
CA SER A 416 -11.24 -1.49 15.54
C SER A 416 -11.60 -1.49 17.04
N GLY A 417 -11.36 -2.58 17.74
CA GLY A 417 -11.42 -2.67 19.20
C GLY A 417 -10.31 -1.89 19.92
N LEU A 418 -9.27 -1.48 19.19
CA LEU A 418 -8.17 -0.69 19.75
C LEU A 418 -8.63 0.72 20.11
N LYS A 419 -8.25 1.13 21.31
CA LYS A 419 -8.64 2.44 21.84
C LYS A 419 -8.21 3.56 20.89
N PHE A 420 -9.17 4.43 20.53
CA PHE A 420 -9.01 5.60 19.65
C PHE A 420 -8.82 5.31 18.15
N ARG A 421 -8.65 4.07 17.72
CA ARG A 421 -8.45 3.75 16.30
C ARG A 421 -9.72 3.83 15.47
N LYS A 422 -10.86 3.36 16.00
CA LYS A 422 -12.13 3.29 15.24
C LYS A 422 -11.92 2.57 13.89
N ALA A 423 -12.62 2.97 12.84
CA ALA A 423 -12.40 2.48 11.48
C ALA A 423 -11.11 3.11 10.89
N CYS A 424 -9.96 2.75 11.45
CA CYS A 424 -8.66 3.31 11.08
C CYS A 424 -8.12 2.71 9.79
N HIS A 425 -7.03 3.29 9.28
CA HIS A 425 -6.27 2.79 8.14
C HIS A 425 -5.87 1.33 8.31
N ALA A 426 -6.02 0.52 7.26
CA ALA A 426 -5.68 -0.90 7.18
C ALA A 426 -6.51 -1.85 8.08
N VAL A 427 -7.57 -1.36 8.76
CA VAL A 427 -8.39 -2.21 9.63
C VAL A 427 -9.14 -3.30 8.87
N GLU A 428 -9.46 -3.07 7.59
CA GLU A 428 -10.16 -3.99 6.70
C GLU A 428 -9.34 -5.21 6.30
N LEU A 429 -8.01 -5.13 6.29
CA LEU A 429 -7.14 -6.16 5.73
C LEU A 429 -7.33 -7.53 6.39
N ALA A 430 -7.51 -7.58 7.72
CA ALA A 430 -7.78 -8.84 8.42
C ALA A 430 -9.07 -9.52 7.93
N TYR A 431 -10.07 -8.73 7.58
CA TYR A 431 -11.35 -9.21 7.02
C TYR A 431 -11.18 -9.64 5.56
N VAL A 432 -10.49 -8.85 4.75
CA VAL A 432 -10.21 -9.16 3.33
C VAL A 432 -9.45 -10.48 3.20
N PHE A 433 -8.37 -10.67 3.97
CA PHE A 433 -7.58 -11.90 3.93
C PHE A 433 -8.17 -13.06 4.75
N GLY A 434 -9.15 -12.80 5.63
CA GLY A 434 -9.68 -13.80 6.54
C GLY A 434 -8.72 -14.18 7.69
N ASN A 435 -7.69 -13.37 7.92
CA ASN A 435 -6.67 -13.58 8.94
C ASN A 435 -7.07 -12.88 10.25
N LEU A 436 -8.27 -13.21 10.76
CA LEU A 436 -8.91 -12.52 11.90
C LEU A 436 -8.17 -12.67 13.22
N ASP A 437 -7.28 -13.65 13.35
CA ASP A 437 -6.42 -13.82 14.54
C ASP A 437 -5.23 -12.84 14.54
N ASP A 438 -4.96 -12.20 13.40
CA ASP A 438 -4.01 -11.09 13.32
C ASP A 438 -4.69 -9.79 13.74
N THR A 439 -4.55 -9.42 15.00
CA THR A 439 -5.30 -8.34 15.63
C THR A 439 -4.56 -6.99 15.65
N ILE A 440 -3.49 -6.83 14.84
CA ILE A 440 -2.66 -5.63 14.90
C ILE A 440 -3.44 -4.34 14.57
N TYR A 441 -4.40 -4.43 13.65
CA TYR A 441 -5.26 -3.30 13.27
C TYR A 441 -6.65 -3.39 13.91
N THR A 442 -7.19 -4.58 14.08
CA THR A 442 -8.52 -4.81 14.64
C THR A 442 -8.57 -4.75 16.16
N GLY A 443 -7.48 -5.09 16.86
CA GLY A 443 -7.38 -5.08 18.32
C GLY A 443 -8.02 -6.29 19.00
N ASP A 444 -8.96 -6.92 18.34
CA ASP A 444 -9.63 -8.15 18.73
C ASP A 444 -9.91 -8.99 17.49
N ARG A 445 -10.29 -10.26 17.69
CA ARG A 445 -10.72 -11.10 16.59
C ARG A 445 -11.97 -10.51 15.95
N GLY A 446 -11.86 -10.18 14.66
CA GLY A 446 -12.97 -9.62 13.89
C GLY A 446 -14.16 -10.58 13.77
N ASP A 447 -15.29 -10.04 13.31
CA ASP A 447 -16.50 -10.81 13.04
C ASP A 447 -16.32 -11.69 11.80
N GLU A 448 -16.45 -13.01 11.98
CA GLU A 448 -16.21 -13.98 10.92
C GLU A 448 -17.27 -13.93 9.81
N GLN A 449 -18.53 -13.70 10.15
CA GLN A 449 -19.59 -13.58 9.14
C GLN A 449 -19.40 -12.33 8.29
N PHE A 450 -19.02 -11.24 8.91
CA PHE A 450 -18.70 -10.01 8.17
C PHE A 450 -17.47 -10.18 7.28
N ALA A 451 -16.43 -10.87 7.75
CA ALA A 451 -15.27 -11.20 6.93
C ALA A 451 -15.65 -12.03 5.70
N GLN A 452 -16.48 -13.05 5.87
CA GLN A 452 -16.99 -13.87 4.75
C GLN A 452 -17.77 -13.01 3.75
N THR A 453 -18.59 -12.08 4.21
CA THR A 453 -19.31 -11.14 3.35
C THR A 453 -18.36 -10.25 2.54
N VAL A 454 -17.34 -9.67 3.18
CA VAL A 454 -16.33 -8.84 2.51
C VAL A 454 -15.55 -9.65 1.48
N GLN A 455 -15.07 -10.83 1.86
CA GLN A 455 -14.35 -11.73 0.94
C GLN A 455 -15.22 -12.12 -0.26
N GLN A 456 -16.52 -12.40 -0.04
CA GLN A 456 -17.44 -12.72 -1.12
C GLN A 456 -17.59 -11.54 -2.09
N MET A 457 -17.68 -10.30 -1.59
CA MET A 457 -17.75 -9.09 -2.42
C MET A 457 -16.48 -8.91 -3.27
N TRP A 458 -15.30 -9.05 -2.66
CA TRP A 458 -14.00 -8.93 -3.35
C TRP A 458 -13.83 -10.02 -4.41
N THR A 459 -14.16 -11.26 -4.08
CA THR A 459 -14.04 -12.39 -5.01
C THR A 459 -15.08 -12.34 -6.13
N ASN A 460 -16.32 -11.89 -5.86
CA ASN A 460 -17.32 -11.67 -6.92
C ASN A 460 -16.85 -10.59 -7.90
N PHE A 461 -16.31 -9.48 -7.40
CA PHE A 461 -15.72 -8.48 -8.27
C PHE A 461 -14.57 -9.05 -9.11
N ALA A 462 -13.69 -9.86 -8.52
CA ALA A 462 -12.62 -10.53 -9.26
C ALA A 462 -13.14 -11.53 -10.31
N ARG A 463 -14.25 -12.25 -10.05
CA ARG A 463 -14.86 -13.20 -10.99
C ARG A 463 -15.48 -12.50 -12.18
N CYS A 464 -16.32 -11.49 -11.94
CA CYS A 464 -17.21 -10.94 -12.98
C CYS A 464 -17.26 -9.40 -13.04
N GLY A 465 -16.53 -8.67 -12.18
CA GLY A 465 -16.56 -7.20 -12.15
C GLY A 465 -17.83 -6.63 -11.52
N ASN A 466 -18.54 -7.41 -10.71
CA ASN A 466 -19.68 -6.96 -9.91
C ASN A 466 -19.48 -7.49 -8.47
N PRO A 467 -19.39 -6.61 -7.45
CA PRO A 467 -19.17 -7.02 -6.07
C PRO A 467 -20.43 -7.47 -5.32
N SER A 468 -21.62 -7.37 -5.90
CA SER A 468 -22.87 -7.82 -5.26
C SER A 468 -22.79 -9.28 -4.81
N THR A 469 -23.45 -9.59 -3.71
CA THR A 469 -23.65 -10.97 -3.23
C THR A 469 -25.10 -11.38 -3.48
N ASP A 470 -25.47 -12.60 -3.16
CA ASP A 470 -26.84 -13.10 -3.31
C ASP A 470 -27.82 -12.29 -2.43
N ASP A 471 -27.37 -11.77 -1.29
CA ASP A 471 -28.18 -11.09 -0.30
C ASP A 471 -27.99 -9.56 -0.31
N ILE A 472 -26.92 -9.02 -0.91
CA ILE A 472 -26.57 -7.60 -0.88
C ILE A 472 -26.30 -7.12 -2.30
N GLU A 473 -27.20 -6.28 -2.81
CA GLU A 473 -27.00 -5.58 -4.07
C GLU A 473 -26.06 -4.39 -3.88
N TRP A 474 -25.09 -4.25 -4.76
CA TRP A 474 -24.13 -3.15 -4.76
C TRP A 474 -24.25 -2.37 -6.06
N ASP A 475 -24.81 -1.18 -5.97
CA ASP A 475 -25.04 -0.30 -7.12
C ASP A 475 -23.72 0.23 -7.69
N GLU A 476 -23.66 0.33 -9.02
CA GLU A 476 -22.54 0.96 -9.71
C GLU A 476 -22.52 2.46 -9.41
N TYR A 477 -21.34 3.00 -9.09
CA TYR A 477 -21.11 4.41 -8.81
C TYR A 477 -21.51 5.31 -9.99
N THR A 478 -22.21 6.39 -9.72
CA THR A 478 -22.49 7.49 -10.66
C THR A 478 -21.95 8.81 -10.13
N VAL A 479 -21.62 9.74 -11.05
CA VAL A 479 -21.13 11.07 -10.67
C VAL A 479 -22.20 11.87 -9.91
N GLU A 480 -23.45 11.64 -10.21
CA GLU A 480 -24.61 12.36 -9.64
C GLU A 480 -24.92 11.91 -8.21
N ASN A 481 -25.02 10.60 -7.99
CA ASN A 481 -25.49 10.04 -6.73
C ASN A 481 -24.36 9.57 -5.82
N LYS A 482 -23.19 9.23 -6.41
CA LYS A 482 -22.02 8.70 -5.68
C LYS A 482 -22.39 7.52 -4.78
N GLU A 483 -23.06 6.53 -5.39
CA GLU A 483 -23.48 5.29 -4.74
C GLU A 483 -22.30 4.66 -4.04
N THR A 484 -22.44 4.39 -2.76
CA THR A 484 -21.35 3.92 -1.90
C THR A 484 -21.87 2.84 -0.97
N MET A 485 -21.23 1.67 -0.99
CA MET A 485 -21.48 0.61 -0.03
C MET A 485 -20.83 0.96 1.31
N VAL A 486 -21.62 1.11 2.34
CA VAL A 486 -21.14 1.23 3.72
C VAL A 486 -20.82 -0.16 4.23
N LEU A 487 -19.56 -0.42 4.46
CA LEU A 487 -19.06 -1.71 4.94
C LEU A 487 -18.95 -1.71 6.47
N CYS A 488 -19.81 -2.48 7.08
CA CYS A 488 -19.90 -2.80 8.51
C CYS A 488 -20.72 -4.10 8.64
N LYS A 489 -20.97 -4.57 9.85
CA LYS A 489 -21.78 -5.79 10.09
C LYS A 489 -23.17 -5.73 9.43
N ASP A 490 -23.71 -4.56 9.25
CA ASP A 490 -24.98 -4.30 8.55
C ASP A 490 -24.71 -3.50 7.27
N CYS A 491 -24.13 -4.18 6.27
CA CYS A 491 -23.76 -3.56 4.98
C CYS A 491 -24.98 -2.99 4.28
N HIS A 492 -24.88 -1.74 3.82
CA HIS A 492 -25.98 -1.06 3.10
C HIS A 492 -25.47 0.00 2.13
N MET A 493 -26.29 0.32 1.14
CA MET A 493 -25.99 1.40 0.20
C MET A 493 -26.38 2.76 0.77
N GLU A 494 -25.49 3.73 0.58
CA GLU A 494 -25.77 5.16 0.81
C GLU A 494 -25.35 6.00 -0.39
N ASN A 495 -26.05 7.12 -0.60
CA ASN A 495 -25.75 8.06 -1.67
C ASN A 495 -25.17 9.35 -1.09
N ASN A 496 -24.18 9.93 -1.80
CA ASN A 496 -23.64 11.24 -1.48
C ASN A 496 -23.22 11.43 0.00
N ILE A 497 -22.61 10.41 0.61
CA ILE A 497 -22.15 10.46 2.01
C ILE A 497 -21.36 11.75 2.25
N LYS A 498 -21.71 12.50 3.32
CA LYS A 498 -21.06 13.76 3.73
C LYS A 498 -21.01 14.85 2.63
N ASN A 499 -21.95 14.90 1.71
CA ASN A 499 -21.93 15.80 0.55
C ASN A 499 -21.65 17.27 0.92
N ASN A 500 -22.43 17.82 1.86
CA ASN A 500 -22.32 19.23 2.28
C ASN A 500 -20.93 19.57 2.84
N GLN A 501 -20.26 18.60 3.45
CA GLN A 501 -18.89 18.77 3.98
C GLN A 501 -17.85 18.68 2.87
N ARG A 502 -18.02 17.71 1.98
CA ARG A 502 -17.12 17.47 0.85
C ARG A 502 -17.06 18.65 -0.10
N GLU A 503 -18.20 19.26 -0.44
CA GLU A 503 -18.26 20.44 -1.33
C GLU A 503 -17.39 21.60 -0.84
N LEU A 504 -17.25 21.75 0.48
CA LEU A 504 -16.38 22.79 1.06
C LEU A 504 -14.89 22.56 0.80
N LEU A 505 -14.50 21.32 0.52
CA LEU A 505 -13.09 20.94 0.36
C LEU A 505 -12.72 20.60 -1.09
N SER A 506 -13.69 20.54 -2.01
CA SER A 506 -13.49 20.09 -3.40
C SER A 506 -12.41 20.88 -4.13
N ASP A 507 -12.39 22.22 -3.98
CA ASP A 507 -11.40 23.10 -4.61
C ASP A 507 -9.94 22.82 -4.17
N LEU A 508 -9.73 22.11 -3.04
CA LEU A 508 -8.38 21.81 -2.55
C LEU A 508 -7.67 20.78 -3.43
N LEU A 509 -8.41 19.84 -4.02
CA LEU A 509 -7.82 18.82 -4.89
C LEU A 509 -7.32 19.39 -6.22
N ASP A 510 -7.92 20.46 -6.72
CA ASP A 510 -7.47 21.11 -7.95
C ASP A 510 -6.10 21.79 -7.77
N LYS A 511 -5.76 22.15 -6.53
CA LYS A 511 -4.49 22.80 -6.19
C LYS A 511 -3.40 21.84 -5.74
N PHE A 512 -3.78 20.71 -5.14
CA PHE A 512 -2.86 19.76 -4.55
C PHE A 512 -3.15 18.36 -5.10
N ILE A 513 -2.35 17.88 -6.02
CA ILE A 513 -2.39 16.46 -6.46
C ILE A 513 -2.02 15.57 -5.27
N ASN A 514 -1.05 15.99 -4.47
CA ASN A 514 -0.66 15.32 -3.24
C ASN A 514 -0.88 16.22 -2.02
N PRO A 515 -2.10 16.25 -1.44
CA PRO A 515 -2.34 16.99 -0.21
C PRO A 515 -1.58 16.42 1.00
N ILE A 516 -1.10 15.19 0.91
CA ILE A 516 -0.25 14.55 1.94
C ILE A 516 1.05 15.31 2.10
N TYR A 517 1.67 15.72 1.00
CA TYR A 517 2.94 16.46 1.07
C TYR A 517 2.79 17.81 1.77
N ALA A 518 1.67 18.48 1.52
CA ALA A 518 1.34 19.71 2.26
C ALA A 518 1.07 19.41 3.74
N SER A 519 0.56 18.20 4.07
CA SER A 519 0.05 17.85 5.38
C SER A 519 0.96 16.92 6.20
N LEU A 520 1.62 15.95 5.56
CA LEU A 520 2.42 14.93 6.24
C LEU A 520 3.92 15.09 6.05
N SER A 521 4.46 16.27 6.03
CA SER A 521 5.76 16.33 6.66
C SER A 521 5.57 15.93 8.15
N TYR A 522 5.12 14.70 8.36
CA TYR A 522 5.26 14.00 9.63
C TYR A 522 6.75 13.83 9.88
N ASN A 523 7.34 14.97 10.14
CA ASN A 523 8.62 15.07 10.71
C ASN A 523 8.43 14.61 12.16
N VAL A 524 8.71 13.34 12.45
CA VAL A 524 8.93 12.92 13.85
C VAL A 524 9.82 13.97 14.56
N PRO A 525 10.89 14.55 13.93
CA PRO A 525 11.54 15.76 14.42
C PRO A 525 10.65 16.99 14.59
N PHE A 526 9.57 17.16 13.78
CA PHE A 526 8.66 18.29 14.00
C PHE A 526 7.83 18.12 15.28
N VAL A 527 7.33 16.93 15.53
CA VAL A 527 6.61 16.62 16.79
C VAL A 527 7.54 16.84 17.99
N TRP A 528 8.76 16.29 17.94
CA TRP A 528 9.75 16.48 18.99
C TRP A 528 10.22 17.93 19.13
N LYS A 529 10.48 18.63 18.03
CA LYS A 529 10.81 20.08 18.05
C LYS A 529 9.68 20.91 18.66
N SER A 530 8.42 20.56 18.36
CA SER A 530 7.26 21.24 18.95
C SER A 530 7.10 20.91 20.43
N ILE A 531 7.30 19.67 20.82
CA ILE A 531 7.30 19.25 22.24
C ILE A 531 8.42 19.95 23.02
N ILE A 532 9.63 19.99 22.47
CA ILE A 532 10.77 20.68 23.08
C ILE A 532 10.47 22.18 23.24
N LYS A 533 9.89 22.82 22.22
CA LYS A 533 9.49 24.24 22.33
C LYS A 533 8.44 24.45 23.43
N ILE A 534 7.42 23.60 23.49
CA ILE A 534 6.39 23.69 24.55
C ILE A 534 7.01 23.46 25.91
N PHE A 535 7.90 22.48 26.06
CA PHE A 535 8.60 22.20 27.31
C PHE A 535 9.48 23.37 27.74
N LEU A 536 10.20 24.02 26.82
CA LEU A 536 10.98 25.23 27.09
C LEU A 536 10.08 26.40 27.50
N ILE A 537 8.93 26.60 26.89
CA ILE A 537 7.95 27.62 27.27
C ILE A 537 7.44 27.35 28.69
N ILE A 538 7.12 26.10 29.04
CA ILE A 538 6.69 25.72 30.38
C ILE A 538 7.79 25.99 31.40
N LEU A 539 9.05 25.63 31.10
CA LEU A 539 10.20 25.91 31.97
C LEU A 539 10.41 27.41 32.17
N ILE A 540 10.25 28.22 31.13
CA ILE A 540 10.33 29.69 31.22
C ILE A 540 9.21 30.22 32.12
N ILE A 541 7.98 29.74 31.96
CA ILE A 541 6.84 30.14 32.81
C ILE A 541 7.11 29.78 34.28
N ILE A 542 7.59 28.56 34.55
CA ILE A 542 7.95 28.11 35.89
C ILE A 542 9.06 28.99 36.47
N ALA A 543 10.10 29.28 35.69
CA ALA A 543 11.19 30.17 36.14
C ALA A 543 10.70 31.58 36.47
N ILE A 544 9.80 32.14 35.65
CA ILE A 544 9.17 33.44 35.89
C ILE A 544 8.34 33.41 37.20
N ILE A 545 7.55 32.35 37.41
CA ILE A 545 6.76 32.18 38.64
C ILE A 545 7.68 32.10 39.86
N LEU A 546 8.78 31.34 39.78
CA LEU A 546 9.75 31.20 40.88
C LEU A 546 10.56 32.48 41.16
N ILE A 547 10.60 33.43 40.21
CA ILE A 547 11.25 34.76 40.42
C ILE A 547 10.26 35.76 41.03
N ILE A 548 8.95 35.57 40.76
CA ILE A 548 7.91 36.50 41.24
C ILE A 548 7.39 36.12 42.63
N PHE A 549 7.50 34.85 43.01
CA PHE A 549 7.15 34.34 44.32
C PHE A 549 8.39 33.85 45.10
#